data_c39522f237114ae0d974d6a542900132
#
_entry.id   c39522f237114ae0d974d6a542900132
#
_cell.length_a   1.000
_cell.length_b   1.000
_cell.length_c   1.000
_cell.angle_alpha   90.00
_cell.angle_beta   90.00
_cell.angle_gamma   90.00
#
_symmetry.space_group_name_H-M   'P 1'
#
loop_
_entity.id
_entity.type
_entity.pdbx_description
1 polymer ?
#
loop_
_entity_poly.entity_id
_entity_poly.type
_entity_poly.pdbx_seq_one_letter_code
_entity_poly.pdbx_strand_id
1 'polypeptide(L)'
;MRVGIPKEIKVLEYRVGMVPSGVKELVSDGHEVFVESNAGMGIGMTDEDYIKAGAKVLNTPEEIFDTCELIIKVKEPQLQECKMLKAGQVLFTYLHLAADPDQAAALVDSGVTAIAYETVTSNDGSLPLLTPMSEVAGRLSIQAGAFSLQKANGGRGVLLGGVPGVKPGQVLVIGGGVSGTHAAEMAIGLGAEVTILDRSIPRLRQLNEIFGSRINTQYSTKDAIDNLVVESDLVIGAVLIAGAAAPKLVTSDHVKAMRPGAVMVDISIDQGGCFETSKPTTHAEPTYEVDEVVHYCVTNMPGAVPRTSTFALTNATLPFVKSLANNGWIEALRRDTHLKNGLNVHDGSINFKAVAEELGYDYKSADDVISS
;
A
#
# COMPACT_ATOMS: atom_id res chain seq x y z
N MET A 1 -10.16 9.50 25.08
CA MET A 1 -10.10 8.13 24.54
C MET A 1 -8.71 7.54 24.80
N ARG A 2 -8.63 6.25 25.06
CA ARG A 2 -7.36 5.50 25.17
C ARG A 2 -7.03 4.90 23.81
N VAL A 3 -5.90 5.33 23.23
CA VAL A 3 -5.46 4.95 21.88
C VAL A 3 -4.27 4.01 21.99
N GLY A 4 -4.34 2.84 21.36
CA GLY A 4 -3.32 1.80 21.41
C GLY A 4 -2.58 1.65 20.08
N ILE A 5 -1.27 1.52 20.16
CA ILE A 5 -0.37 1.32 19.02
C ILE A 5 0.43 0.06 19.29
N PRO A 6 -0.08 -1.11 18.90
CA PRO A 6 0.68 -2.36 19.03
C PRO A 6 1.84 -2.41 18.04
N LYS A 7 2.81 -3.27 18.36
CA LYS A 7 3.89 -3.62 17.44
C LYS A 7 3.34 -4.53 16.34
N GLU A 8 3.78 -4.29 15.10
CA GLU A 8 3.45 -5.18 14.01
C GLU A 8 4.19 -6.52 14.14
N ILE A 9 3.45 -7.61 13.92
CA ILE A 9 3.95 -8.98 14.11
C ILE A 9 4.01 -9.80 12.81
N LYS A 10 3.46 -9.25 11.71
CA LYS A 10 3.58 -9.88 10.40
C LYS A 10 5.05 -9.96 9.98
N VAL A 11 5.44 -11.06 9.37
CA VAL A 11 6.83 -11.31 8.97
C VAL A 11 7.33 -10.19 8.06
N LEU A 12 8.51 -9.64 8.38
CA LEU A 12 9.16 -8.53 7.68
C LEU A 12 8.35 -7.22 7.66
N GLU A 13 7.39 -7.05 8.58
CA GLU A 13 6.70 -5.77 8.79
C GLU A 13 7.38 -4.99 9.91
N TYR A 14 7.97 -3.87 9.55
CA TYR A 14 8.72 -3.00 10.46
C TYR A 14 8.09 -1.61 10.63
N ARG A 15 6.97 -1.35 9.93
CA ARG A 15 6.21 -0.12 10.10
C ARG A 15 5.50 -0.11 11.45
N VAL A 16 4.96 1.04 11.83
CA VAL A 16 4.16 1.22 13.07
C VAL A 16 2.98 2.14 12.77
N GLY A 17 1.86 1.93 13.46
CA GLY A 17 0.61 2.63 13.18
C GLY A 17 0.65 4.14 13.41
N MET A 18 1.55 4.64 14.27
CA MET A 18 1.70 6.07 14.57
C MET A 18 3.14 6.42 14.97
N VAL A 19 3.61 7.58 14.51
CA VAL A 19 4.93 8.13 14.90
C VAL A 19 4.81 9.04 16.13
N PRO A 20 5.91 9.34 16.85
CA PRO A 20 5.90 10.21 18.04
C PRO A 20 5.26 11.58 17.83
N SER A 21 5.40 12.19 16.63
CA SER A 21 4.75 13.47 16.33
C SER A 21 3.22 13.37 16.31
N GLY A 22 2.67 12.27 15.78
CA GLY A 22 1.22 12.02 15.80
C GLY A 22 0.72 11.71 17.22
N VAL A 23 1.51 10.99 18.03
CA VAL A 23 1.24 10.79 19.46
C VAL A 23 1.11 12.13 20.17
N LYS A 24 2.03 13.06 19.93
CA LYS A 24 2.00 14.39 20.55
C LYS A 24 0.71 15.15 20.21
N GLU A 25 0.23 15.03 18.97
CA GLU A 25 -1.05 15.62 18.56
C GLU A 25 -2.24 15.04 19.35
N LEU A 26 -2.31 13.69 19.46
CA LEU A 26 -3.36 13.02 20.20
C LEU A 26 -3.34 13.36 21.69
N VAL A 27 -2.16 13.41 22.30
CA VAL A 27 -1.99 13.81 23.71
C VAL A 27 -2.41 15.28 23.91
N SER A 28 -2.08 16.16 22.96
CA SER A 28 -2.50 17.58 23.01
C SER A 28 -4.01 17.75 22.91
N ASP A 29 -4.70 16.82 22.23
CA ASP A 29 -6.17 16.79 22.17
C ASP A 29 -6.81 16.14 23.43
N GLY A 30 -6.00 15.75 24.42
CA GLY A 30 -6.45 15.19 25.71
C GLY A 30 -6.66 13.68 25.73
N HIS A 31 -6.09 12.95 24.76
CA HIS A 31 -6.16 11.49 24.73
C HIS A 31 -4.98 10.85 25.47
N GLU A 32 -5.19 9.65 25.99
CA GLU A 32 -4.11 8.81 26.51
C GLU A 32 -3.65 7.88 25.39
N VAL A 33 -2.36 7.91 25.10
CA VAL A 33 -1.76 7.07 24.04
C VAL A 33 -0.87 6.02 24.67
N PHE A 34 -1.07 4.78 24.28
CA PHE A 34 -0.32 3.61 24.72
C PHE A 34 0.39 2.99 23.53
N VAL A 35 1.68 2.70 23.67
CA VAL A 35 2.52 2.11 22.64
C VAL A 35 3.13 0.82 23.15
N GLU A 36 3.10 -0.24 22.37
CA GLU A 36 3.80 -1.47 22.74
C GLU A 36 5.32 -1.25 22.66
N SER A 37 6.04 -1.78 23.63
CA SER A 37 7.50 -1.68 23.70
C SER A 37 8.16 -2.15 22.41
N ASN A 38 9.12 -1.38 21.92
CA ASN A 38 9.84 -1.61 20.68
C ASN A 38 8.98 -1.51 19.38
N ALA A 39 7.75 -1.02 19.43
CA ALA A 39 6.91 -0.91 18.24
C ALA A 39 7.53 -0.02 17.14
N GLY A 40 8.23 1.04 17.52
CA GLY A 40 8.88 1.98 16.59
C GLY A 40 10.32 1.62 16.20
N MET A 41 10.90 0.56 16.74
CA MET A 41 12.32 0.25 16.53
C MET A 41 12.68 0.03 15.07
N GLY A 42 11.77 -0.60 14.30
CA GLY A 42 11.97 -0.85 12.87
C GLY A 42 12.09 0.40 12.00
N ILE A 43 11.64 1.54 12.51
CA ILE A 43 11.74 2.85 11.84
C ILE A 43 12.74 3.80 12.52
N GLY A 44 13.49 3.31 13.53
CA GLY A 44 14.47 4.08 14.29
C GLY A 44 13.83 5.06 15.29
N MET A 45 12.63 4.73 15.82
CA MET A 45 11.96 5.44 16.91
C MET A 45 11.97 4.55 18.15
N THR A 46 12.57 5.04 19.23
CA THR A 46 12.70 4.31 20.49
C THR A 46 11.48 4.51 21.40
N ASP A 47 11.32 3.65 22.40
CA ASP A 47 10.30 3.82 23.42
C ASP A 47 10.42 5.19 24.13
N GLU A 48 11.65 5.69 24.33
CA GLU A 48 11.88 7.03 24.88
C GLU A 48 11.35 8.15 24.00
N ASP A 49 11.40 8.01 22.66
CA ASP A 49 10.83 9.01 21.73
C ASP A 49 9.32 9.10 21.89
N TYR A 50 8.65 7.97 22.08
CA TYR A 50 7.23 7.90 22.37
C TYR A 50 6.88 8.45 23.76
N ILE A 51 7.68 8.15 24.79
CA ILE A 51 7.50 8.69 26.15
C ILE A 51 7.66 10.22 26.13
N LYS A 52 8.66 10.75 25.45
CA LYS A 52 8.86 12.20 25.26
C LYS A 52 7.69 12.87 24.52
N ALA A 53 7.01 12.14 23.66
CA ALA A 53 5.80 12.61 22.98
C ALA A 53 4.54 12.54 23.86
N GLY A 54 4.62 11.94 25.04
CA GLY A 54 3.53 11.82 26.04
C GLY A 54 2.82 10.48 26.04
N ALA A 55 3.32 9.48 25.31
CA ALA A 55 2.78 8.12 25.37
C ALA A 55 3.20 7.38 26.64
N LYS A 56 2.41 6.39 27.01
CA LYS A 56 2.76 5.34 28.00
C LYS A 56 3.19 4.09 27.24
N VAL A 57 4.32 3.52 27.58
CA VAL A 57 4.80 2.27 26.97
C VAL A 57 4.31 1.07 27.79
N LEU A 58 3.73 0.09 27.13
CA LEU A 58 3.30 -1.19 27.69
C LEU A 58 4.17 -2.32 27.13
N ASN A 59 4.33 -3.39 27.88
CA ASN A 59 5.31 -4.42 27.54
C ASN A 59 4.80 -5.47 26.56
N THR A 60 3.50 -5.71 26.55
CA THR A 60 2.88 -6.79 25.77
C THR A 60 1.71 -6.30 24.93
N PRO A 61 1.39 -6.99 23.81
CA PRO A 61 0.22 -6.68 23.03
C PRO A 61 -1.08 -6.85 23.82
N GLU A 62 -1.16 -7.86 24.72
CA GLU A 62 -2.34 -8.09 25.55
C GLU A 62 -2.67 -6.85 26.39
N GLU A 63 -1.66 -6.21 26.99
CA GLU A 63 -1.84 -4.98 27.76
C GLU A 63 -2.41 -3.84 26.89
N ILE A 64 -1.96 -3.72 25.61
CA ILE A 64 -2.49 -2.74 24.65
C ILE A 64 -3.96 -3.01 24.34
N PHE A 65 -4.27 -4.26 23.93
CA PHE A 65 -5.63 -4.63 23.53
C PHE A 65 -6.61 -4.62 24.71
N ASP A 66 -6.15 -4.92 25.93
CA ASP A 66 -6.99 -4.85 27.14
C ASP A 66 -7.29 -3.43 27.58
N THR A 67 -6.34 -2.50 27.38
CA THR A 67 -6.43 -1.14 27.91
C THR A 67 -7.13 -0.16 26.96
N CYS A 68 -6.93 -0.32 25.64
CA CYS A 68 -7.24 0.71 24.67
C CYS A 68 -8.61 0.53 24.01
N GLU A 69 -9.25 1.65 23.66
CA GLU A 69 -10.56 1.74 23.01
C GLU A 69 -10.44 1.84 21.50
N LEU A 70 -9.36 2.48 21.01
CA LEU A 70 -9.02 2.61 19.60
C LEU A 70 -7.65 2.00 19.36
N ILE A 71 -7.57 0.97 18.53
CA ILE A 71 -6.34 0.30 18.11
C ILE A 71 -5.95 0.77 16.72
N ILE A 72 -4.73 1.26 16.56
CA ILE A 72 -4.17 1.75 15.31
C ILE A 72 -3.03 0.86 14.87
N LYS A 73 -3.16 0.25 13.71
CA LYS A 73 -2.14 -0.63 13.10
C LYS A 73 -1.82 -0.18 11.68
N VAL A 74 -0.84 -0.82 11.09
CA VAL A 74 -0.54 -0.71 9.66
C VAL A 74 -1.17 -1.89 8.91
N LYS A 75 -0.83 -3.11 9.32
CA LYS A 75 -1.29 -4.33 8.64
C LYS A 75 -2.50 -4.94 9.33
N GLU A 76 -3.18 -5.76 8.56
CA GLU A 76 -4.28 -6.60 9.04
C GLU A 76 -3.87 -7.36 10.31
N PRO A 77 -4.77 -7.41 11.31
CA PRO A 77 -4.49 -8.15 12.53
C PRO A 77 -4.35 -9.64 12.22
N GLN A 78 -3.30 -10.23 12.74
CA GLN A 78 -3.10 -11.68 12.64
C GLN A 78 -4.08 -12.41 13.57
N LEU A 79 -4.39 -13.67 13.31
CA LEU A 79 -5.42 -14.43 14.07
C LEU A 79 -5.20 -14.40 15.59
N GLN A 80 -3.96 -14.32 16.05
CA GLN A 80 -3.65 -14.15 17.48
C GLN A 80 -4.05 -12.78 18.01
N GLU A 81 -3.95 -11.72 17.21
CA GLU A 81 -4.39 -10.36 17.57
C GLU A 81 -5.92 -10.25 17.50
N CYS A 82 -6.56 -10.91 16.53
CA CYS A 82 -8.03 -10.96 16.44
C CYS A 82 -8.65 -11.53 17.72
N LYS A 83 -8.00 -12.51 18.36
CA LYS A 83 -8.46 -13.11 19.65
C LYS A 83 -8.37 -12.15 20.84
N MET A 84 -7.56 -11.10 20.74
CA MET A 84 -7.43 -10.07 21.78
C MET A 84 -8.41 -8.91 21.59
N LEU A 85 -9.00 -8.76 20.40
CA LEU A 85 -10.01 -7.75 20.11
C LEU A 85 -11.32 -8.05 20.84
N LYS A 86 -12.07 -7.00 21.16
CA LYS A 86 -13.31 -7.08 21.96
C LYS A 86 -14.41 -6.23 21.36
N ALA A 87 -15.64 -6.61 21.63
CA ALA A 87 -16.81 -5.78 21.34
C ALA A 87 -16.65 -4.38 22.00
N GLY A 88 -17.02 -3.35 21.26
CA GLY A 88 -16.89 -1.96 21.70
C GLY A 88 -15.52 -1.32 21.40
N GLN A 89 -14.51 -2.09 21.01
CA GLN A 89 -13.24 -1.53 20.51
C GLN A 89 -13.37 -1.11 19.06
N VAL A 90 -12.53 -0.16 18.65
CA VAL A 90 -12.36 0.28 17.26
C VAL A 90 -10.97 -0.13 16.80
N LEU A 91 -10.92 -0.80 15.66
CA LEU A 91 -9.68 -1.12 14.95
C LEU A 91 -9.61 -0.28 13.67
N PHE A 92 -8.52 0.45 13.47
CA PHE A 92 -8.28 1.28 12.29
C PHE A 92 -6.95 0.88 11.65
N THR A 93 -6.99 0.22 10.50
CA THR A 93 -5.84 -0.42 9.84
C THR A 93 -6.18 -0.82 8.41
N TYR A 94 -5.21 -1.32 7.62
CA TYR A 94 -5.51 -2.13 6.44
C TYR A 94 -6.11 -3.47 6.86
N LEU A 95 -7.11 -3.96 6.16
CA LEU A 95 -7.79 -5.22 6.45
C LEU A 95 -7.66 -6.26 5.33
N HIS A 96 -7.92 -5.88 4.08
CA HIS A 96 -7.90 -6.76 2.90
C HIS A 96 -8.76 -8.03 3.06
N LEU A 97 -9.93 -7.92 3.69
CA LEU A 97 -10.76 -9.05 4.16
C LEU A 97 -11.16 -10.04 3.07
N ALA A 98 -11.43 -9.57 1.84
CA ALA A 98 -11.83 -10.45 0.74
C ALA A 98 -10.76 -11.52 0.41
N ALA A 99 -9.49 -11.26 0.74
CA ALA A 99 -8.37 -12.17 0.49
C ALA A 99 -8.07 -13.12 1.66
N ASP A 100 -8.68 -12.92 2.84
CA ASP A 100 -8.42 -13.70 4.05
C ASP A 100 -9.73 -14.02 4.82
N PRO A 101 -10.43 -15.10 4.42
CA PRO A 101 -11.66 -15.53 5.07
C PRO A 101 -11.52 -15.84 6.56
N ASP A 102 -10.38 -16.38 6.99
CA ASP A 102 -10.13 -16.73 8.40
C ASP A 102 -10.02 -15.47 9.26
N GLN A 103 -9.34 -14.44 8.78
CA GLN A 103 -9.27 -13.13 9.42
C GLN A 103 -10.66 -12.47 9.48
N ALA A 104 -11.43 -12.53 8.38
CA ALA A 104 -12.78 -11.98 8.34
C ALA A 104 -13.67 -12.63 9.40
N ALA A 105 -13.67 -13.97 9.49
CA ALA A 105 -14.41 -14.72 10.50
C ALA A 105 -13.98 -14.34 11.92
N ALA A 106 -12.68 -14.27 12.19
CA ALA A 106 -12.16 -13.90 13.51
C ALA A 106 -12.53 -12.47 13.93
N LEU A 107 -12.58 -11.52 12.99
CA LEU A 107 -13.04 -10.15 13.28
C LEU A 107 -14.53 -10.09 13.54
N VAL A 108 -15.34 -10.84 12.78
CA VAL A 108 -16.79 -10.97 13.01
C VAL A 108 -17.05 -11.53 14.41
N ASP A 109 -16.35 -12.61 14.77
CA ASP A 109 -16.51 -13.29 16.07
C ASP A 109 -16.09 -12.39 17.26
N SER A 110 -15.13 -11.50 17.07
CA SER A 110 -14.63 -10.60 18.12
C SER A 110 -15.62 -9.49 18.51
N GLY A 111 -16.59 -9.17 17.65
CA GLY A 111 -17.52 -8.05 17.84
C GLY A 111 -16.88 -6.66 17.72
N VAL A 112 -15.64 -6.55 17.24
CA VAL A 112 -14.92 -5.29 17.05
C VAL A 112 -15.58 -4.41 16.00
N THR A 113 -15.39 -3.09 16.08
CA THR A 113 -15.67 -2.16 14.98
C THR A 113 -14.40 -1.95 14.17
N ALA A 114 -14.32 -2.57 13.00
CA ALA A 114 -13.12 -2.50 12.14
C ALA A 114 -13.35 -1.57 10.96
N ILE A 115 -12.51 -0.54 10.87
CA ILE A 115 -12.52 0.49 9.83
C ILE A 115 -11.26 0.30 8.99
N ALA A 116 -11.45 -0.03 7.70
CA ALA A 116 -10.35 -0.34 6.78
C ALA A 116 -9.81 0.92 6.11
N TYR A 117 -8.49 1.08 6.09
CA TYR A 117 -7.82 2.17 5.38
C TYR A 117 -8.12 2.16 3.88
N GLU A 118 -8.09 0.99 3.26
CA GLU A 118 -8.22 0.83 1.80
C GLU A 118 -9.61 1.08 1.25
N THR A 119 -10.63 1.21 2.11
CA THR A 119 -12.00 1.52 1.68
C THR A 119 -12.45 2.94 2.04
N VAL A 120 -11.63 3.71 2.75
CA VAL A 120 -11.84 5.15 2.93
C VAL A 120 -11.66 5.86 1.58
N THR A 121 -12.63 6.68 1.19
CA THR A 121 -12.65 7.39 -0.08
C THR A 121 -12.41 8.89 0.07
N SER A 122 -12.41 9.64 -1.02
CA SER A 122 -12.42 11.09 -1.06
C SER A 122 -13.39 11.61 -2.12
N ASN A 123 -13.62 12.92 -2.17
CA ASN A 123 -14.59 13.54 -3.06
C ASN A 123 -14.34 13.28 -4.56
N ASP A 124 -13.10 13.07 -4.95
CA ASP A 124 -12.69 12.76 -6.32
C ASP A 124 -12.72 11.24 -6.62
N GLY A 125 -13.16 10.42 -5.66
CA GLY A 125 -13.20 8.96 -5.76
C GLY A 125 -11.85 8.28 -5.52
N SER A 126 -10.80 9.02 -5.15
CA SER A 126 -9.51 8.44 -4.77
C SER A 126 -9.58 7.74 -3.40
N LEU A 127 -8.54 6.96 -3.11
CA LEU A 127 -8.36 6.23 -1.84
C LEU A 127 -7.22 6.88 -1.04
N PRO A 128 -7.50 7.92 -0.23
CA PRO A 128 -6.48 8.78 0.36
C PRO A 128 -5.54 8.04 1.32
N LEU A 129 -5.97 6.94 1.92
CA LEU A 129 -5.14 6.16 2.83
C LEU A 129 -4.36 5.04 2.12
N LEU A 130 -4.74 4.68 0.89
CA LEU A 130 -3.96 3.77 0.03
C LEU A 130 -2.91 4.53 -0.80
N THR A 131 -3.21 5.77 -1.17
CA THR A 131 -2.34 6.64 -1.99
C THR A 131 -0.89 6.70 -1.50
N PRO A 132 -0.58 6.92 -0.20
CA PRO A 132 0.82 7.00 0.26
C PRO A 132 1.62 5.73 -0.01
N MET A 133 0.99 4.57 0.11
CA MET A 133 1.66 3.29 -0.17
C MET A 133 1.87 3.09 -1.68
N SER A 134 0.94 3.54 -2.50
CA SER A 134 1.09 3.55 -3.96
C SER A 134 2.21 4.49 -4.42
N GLU A 135 2.39 5.64 -3.77
CA GLU A 135 3.49 6.58 -4.02
C GLU A 135 4.84 5.95 -3.67
N VAL A 136 4.94 5.33 -2.49
CA VAL A 136 6.17 4.64 -2.06
C VAL A 136 6.48 3.47 -3.00
N ALA A 137 5.51 2.65 -3.36
CA ALA A 137 5.70 1.51 -4.27
C ALA A 137 6.19 1.98 -5.65
N GLY A 138 5.59 3.02 -6.21
CA GLY A 138 6.02 3.61 -7.48
C GLY A 138 7.47 4.07 -7.44
N ARG A 139 7.87 4.80 -6.41
CA ARG A 139 9.25 5.27 -6.25
C ARG A 139 10.24 4.13 -6.04
N LEU A 140 9.88 3.15 -5.20
CA LEU A 140 10.71 1.99 -4.90
C LEU A 140 10.90 1.08 -6.12
N SER A 141 9.90 0.97 -7.01
CA SER A 141 9.98 0.14 -8.20
C SER A 141 11.17 0.48 -9.09
N ILE A 142 11.50 1.76 -9.19
CA ILE A 142 12.66 2.23 -9.97
C ILE A 142 13.98 1.95 -9.26
N GLN A 143 14.03 2.07 -7.93
CA GLN A 143 15.24 1.69 -7.17
C GLN A 143 15.51 0.19 -7.30
N ALA A 144 14.48 -0.64 -7.12
CA ALA A 144 14.57 -2.09 -7.28
C ALA A 144 14.94 -2.48 -8.72
N GLY A 145 14.29 -1.86 -9.71
CA GLY A 145 14.58 -2.08 -11.13
C GLY A 145 16.01 -1.70 -11.51
N ALA A 146 16.49 -0.53 -11.09
CA ALA A 146 17.84 -0.07 -11.34
C ALA A 146 18.90 -0.98 -10.70
N PHE A 147 18.64 -1.46 -9.47
CA PHE A 147 19.50 -2.41 -8.79
C PHE A 147 19.53 -3.77 -9.54
N SER A 148 18.38 -4.26 -9.96
CA SER A 148 18.26 -5.53 -10.70
C SER A 148 18.86 -5.47 -12.09
N LEU A 149 18.99 -4.30 -12.73
CA LEU A 149 19.67 -4.12 -14.01
C LEU A 149 21.19 -4.33 -13.94
N GLN A 150 21.78 -4.32 -12.73
CA GLN A 150 23.21 -4.57 -12.55
C GLN A 150 23.55 -6.01 -12.90
N LYS A 151 24.72 -6.23 -13.51
CA LYS A 151 25.13 -7.55 -13.99
C LYS A 151 25.22 -8.61 -12.89
N ALA A 152 25.65 -8.22 -11.69
CA ALA A 152 25.73 -9.11 -10.52
C ALA A 152 24.37 -9.63 -10.05
N ASN A 153 23.27 -8.96 -10.42
CA ASN A 153 21.89 -9.28 -10.02
C ASN A 153 21.09 -9.94 -11.17
N GLY A 154 21.76 -10.47 -12.19
CA GLY A 154 21.11 -11.08 -13.36
C GLY A 154 20.80 -10.08 -14.48
N GLY A 155 20.89 -8.78 -14.22
CA GLY A 155 20.56 -7.73 -15.17
C GLY A 155 21.53 -7.63 -16.35
N ARG A 156 21.13 -6.88 -17.38
CA ARG A 156 21.92 -6.71 -18.61
C ARG A 156 23.06 -5.68 -18.50
N GLY A 157 23.26 -5.05 -17.33
CA GLY A 157 24.34 -4.09 -17.09
C GLY A 157 24.05 -2.70 -17.65
N VAL A 158 22.81 -2.25 -17.63
CA VAL A 158 22.40 -0.92 -18.10
C VAL A 158 22.31 0.04 -16.92
N LEU A 159 22.93 1.21 -17.06
CA LEU A 159 22.75 2.36 -16.17
C LEU A 159 21.60 3.21 -16.71
N LEU A 160 20.54 3.40 -15.93
CA LEU A 160 19.33 4.09 -16.40
C LEU A 160 19.57 5.50 -16.94
N GLY A 161 20.46 6.27 -16.32
CA GLY A 161 20.80 7.62 -16.78
C GLY A 161 21.81 7.71 -17.92
N GLY A 162 22.38 6.58 -18.35
CA GLY A 162 23.51 6.59 -19.30
C GLY A 162 24.71 7.39 -18.76
N VAL A 163 25.62 7.75 -19.65
CA VAL A 163 26.72 8.68 -19.39
C VAL A 163 27.03 9.46 -20.69
N PRO A 164 27.81 10.56 -20.66
CA PRO A 164 28.16 11.26 -21.89
C PRO A 164 28.69 10.32 -22.98
N GLY A 165 28.04 10.31 -24.13
CA GLY A 165 28.33 9.42 -25.25
C GLY A 165 27.61 8.07 -25.22
N VAL A 166 26.87 7.73 -24.14
CA VAL A 166 26.06 6.51 -24.02
C VAL A 166 24.63 6.88 -23.71
N LYS A 167 23.69 6.38 -24.51
CA LYS A 167 22.24 6.63 -24.30
C LYS A 167 21.75 6.12 -22.96
N PRO A 168 20.74 6.79 -22.35
CA PRO A 168 20.07 6.30 -21.17
C PRO A 168 19.30 5.00 -21.44
N GLY A 169 18.99 4.28 -20.38
CA GLY A 169 18.10 3.10 -20.42
C GLY A 169 16.66 3.48 -20.69
N GLN A 170 15.94 2.57 -21.34
CA GLN A 170 14.53 2.71 -21.69
C GLN A 170 13.65 2.12 -20.58
N VAL A 171 12.77 2.95 -20.01
CA VAL A 171 11.81 2.58 -18.97
C VAL A 171 10.40 2.68 -19.51
N LEU A 172 9.68 1.58 -19.51
CA LEU A 172 8.26 1.51 -19.82
C LEU A 172 7.45 1.42 -18.53
N VAL A 173 6.48 2.32 -18.36
CA VAL A 173 5.52 2.28 -17.27
C VAL A 173 4.14 1.95 -17.84
N ILE A 174 3.55 0.84 -17.44
CA ILE A 174 2.22 0.39 -17.86
C ILE A 174 1.23 0.75 -16.76
N GLY A 175 0.41 1.78 -17.00
CA GLY A 175 -0.51 2.37 -16.05
C GLY A 175 -0.01 3.71 -15.50
N GLY A 176 -0.73 4.79 -15.80
CA GLY A 176 -0.41 6.16 -15.37
C GLY A 176 -1.11 6.59 -14.07
N GLY A 177 -1.53 5.65 -13.21
CA GLY A 177 -2.11 5.91 -11.90
C GLY A 177 -1.11 6.51 -10.91
N VAL A 178 -1.39 6.46 -9.62
CA VAL A 178 -0.50 7.00 -8.58
C VAL A 178 0.89 6.34 -8.65
N SER A 179 0.96 5.01 -8.58
CA SER A 179 2.24 4.29 -8.60
C SER A 179 3.03 4.53 -9.88
N GLY A 180 2.35 4.48 -11.05
CA GLY A 180 3.02 4.71 -12.32
C GLY A 180 3.55 6.13 -12.49
N THR A 181 2.84 7.13 -11.98
CA THR A 181 3.30 8.54 -11.97
C THR A 181 4.57 8.69 -11.15
N HIS A 182 4.61 8.10 -9.95
CA HIS A 182 5.78 8.18 -9.08
C HIS A 182 6.95 7.31 -9.58
N ALA A 183 6.66 6.20 -10.27
CA ALA A 183 7.69 5.44 -10.99
C ALA A 183 8.33 6.30 -12.10
N ALA A 184 7.51 6.93 -12.94
CA ALA A 184 7.99 7.81 -14.00
C ALA A 184 8.81 8.99 -13.46
N GLU A 185 8.35 9.64 -12.38
CA GLU A 185 9.06 10.74 -11.72
C GLU A 185 10.48 10.31 -11.29
N MET A 186 10.60 9.14 -10.68
CA MET A 186 11.90 8.62 -10.24
C MET A 186 12.78 8.22 -11.41
N ALA A 187 12.22 7.59 -12.45
CA ALA A 187 12.99 7.23 -13.65
C ALA A 187 13.53 8.46 -14.39
N ILE A 188 12.72 9.50 -14.51
CA ILE A 188 13.13 10.83 -15.02
C ILE A 188 14.25 11.41 -14.16
N GLY A 189 14.09 11.35 -12.84
CA GLY A 189 15.10 11.85 -11.88
C GLY A 189 16.45 11.16 -12.02
N LEU A 190 16.47 9.90 -12.43
CA LEU A 190 17.68 9.13 -12.75
C LEU A 190 18.19 9.39 -14.17
N GLY A 191 17.47 10.15 -14.99
CA GLY A 191 17.88 10.47 -16.37
C GLY A 191 17.51 9.41 -17.40
N ALA A 192 16.59 8.49 -17.10
CA ALA A 192 16.11 7.48 -18.04
C ALA A 192 15.24 8.06 -19.16
N GLU A 193 15.16 7.36 -20.28
CA GLU A 193 14.14 7.59 -21.31
C GLU A 193 12.86 6.87 -20.90
N VAL A 194 11.77 7.66 -20.64
CA VAL A 194 10.55 7.14 -20.02
C VAL A 194 9.37 7.22 -20.97
N THR A 195 8.66 6.11 -21.13
CA THR A 195 7.35 6.04 -21.80
C THR A 195 6.29 5.54 -20.83
N ILE A 196 5.14 6.24 -20.77
CA ILE A 196 3.98 5.83 -19.96
C ILE A 196 2.83 5.42 -20.90
N LEU A 197 2.27 4.24 -20.66
CA LEU A 197 1.05 3.75 -21.28
C LEU A 197 -0.15 3.91 -20.35
N ASP A 198 -1.23 4.50 -20.83
CA ASP A 198 -2.52 4.51 -20.14
C ASP A 198 -3.68 4.47 -21.15
N ARG A 199 -4.87 3.99 -20.74
CA ARG A 199 -6.09 3.99 -21.55
C ARG A 199 -6.90 5.28 -21.41
N SER A 200 -6.60 6.11 -20.43
CA SER A 200 -7.30 7.36 -20.16
C SER A 200 -6.59 8.52 -20.85
N ILE A 201 -7.16 9.02 -21.95
CA ILE A 201 -6.64 10.23 -22.61
C ILE A 201 -6.60 11.44 -21.66
N PRO A 202 -7.63 11.70 -20.82
CA PRO A 202 -7.52 12.75 -19.80
C PRO A 202 -6.31 12.56 -18.87
N ARG A 203 -6.02 11.31 -18.47
CA ARG A 203 -4.85 11.02 -17.63
C ARG A 203 -3.53 11.27 -18.37
N LEU A 204 -3.42 10.85 -19.61
CA LEU A 204 -2.24 11.12 -20.44
C LEU A 204 -1.99 12.63 -20.61
N ARG A 205 -3.05 13.45 -20.73
CA ARG A 205 -2.93 14.92 -20.76
C ARG A 205 -2.37 15.47 -19.45
N GLN A 206 -2.91 15.03 -18.30
CA GLN A 206 -2.40 15.43 -16.99
C GLN A 206 -0.92 15.05 -16.81
N LEU A 207 -0.53 13.85 -17.23
CA LEU A 207 0.87 13.42 -17.16
C LEU A 207 1.77 14.27 -18.05
N ASN A 208 1.30 14.63 -19.23
CA ASN A 208 2.03 15.54 -20.11
C ASN A 208 2.14 16.96 -19.53
N GLU A 209 1.13 17.45 -18.82
CA GLU A 209 1.17 18.74 -18.11
C GLU A 209 2.18 18.70 -16.94
N ILE A 210 2.23 17.59 -16.19
CA ILE A 210 3.13 17.41 -15.04
C ILE A 210 4.60 17.33 -15.49
N PHE A 211 4.89 16.52 -16.50
CA PHE A 211 6.24 16.16 -16.88
C PHE A 211 6.78 16.87 -18.12
N GLY A 212 5.89 17.43 -18.95
CA GLY A 212 6.27 18.06 -20.22
C GLY A 212 6.97 17.08 -21.17
N SER A 213 8.02 17.55 -21.81
CA SER A 213 8.82 16.76 -22.78
C SER A 213 9.79 15.75 -22.14
N ARG A 214 9.74 15.59 -20.81
CA ARG A 214 10.61 14.64 -20.10
C ARG A 214 10.12 13.21 -20.18
N ILE A 215 8.90 12.99 -20.67
CA ILE A 215 8.31 11.66 -20.89
C ILE A 215 7.68 11.59 -22.27
N ASN A 216 7.52 10.36 -22.75
CA ASN A 216 6.62 10.01 -23.82
C ASN A 216 5.33 9.46 -23.23
N THR A 217 4.17 9.92 -23.69
CA THR A 217 2.87 9.37 -23.34
C THR A 217 2.27 8.68 -24.54
N GLN A 218 1.73 7.46 -24.37
CA GLN A 218 1.10 6.74 -25.47
C GLN A 218 -0.16 6.03 -24.97
N TYR A 219 -1.19 5.98 -25.83
CA TYR A 219 -2.40 5.24 -25.54
C TYR A 219 -2.11 3.73 -25.50
N SER A 220 -2.53 3.04 -24.43
CA SER A 220 -2.26 1.63 -24.19
C SER A 220 -3.08 0.74 -25.13
N THR A 221 -2.56 0.51 -26.34
CA THR A 221 -3.05 -0.52 -27.26
C THR A 221 -2.24 -1.80 -27.11
N LYS A 222 -2.76 -2.90 -27.64
CA LYS A 222 -1.98 -4.15 -27.71
C LYS A 222 -0.70 -3.94 -28.52
N ASP A 223 -0.79 -3.31 -29.68
CA ASP A 223 0.36 -2.99 -30.54
C ASP A 223 1.43 -2.15 -29.81
N ALA A 224 1.01 -1.15 -29.02
CA ALA A 224 1.94 -0.36 -28.22
C ALA A 224 2.68 -1.20 -27.17
N ILE A 225 1.97 -2.12 -26.53
CA ILE A 225 2.57 -3.05 -25.56
C ILE A 225 3.52 -4.01 -26.25
N ASP A 226 3.08 -4.63 -27.38
CA ASP A 226 3.87 -5.59 -28.16
C ASP A 226 5.23 -5.01 -28.58
N ASN A 227 5.25 -3.74 -28.99
CA ASN A 227 6.47 -3.07 -29.45
C ASN A 227 7.35 -2.58 -28.28
N LEU A 228 6.74 -1.86 -27.32
CA LEU A 228 7.51 -1.15 -26.27
C LEU A 228 8.09 -2.09 -25.22
N VAL A 229 7.41 -3.19 -24.88
CA VAL A 229 7.91 -4.16 -23.89
C VAL A 229 9.24 -4.76 -24.35
N VAL A 230 9.33 -5.19 -25.60
CA VAL A 230 10.52 -5.86 -26.11
C VAL A 230 11.73 -4.93 -26.28
N GLU A 231 11.49 -3.62 -26.44
CA GLU A 231 12.53 -2.61 -26.57
C GLU A 231 13.04 -2.09 -25.22
N SER A 232 12.29 -2.30 -24.14
CA SER A 232 12.59 -1.74 -22.83
C SER A 232 13.69 -2.48 -22.08
N ASP A 233 14.46 -1.72 -21.30
CA ASP A 233 15.43 -2.27 -20.35
C ASP A 233 14.76 -2.57 -19.01
N LEU A 234 13.76 -1.73 -18.62
CA LEU A 234 12.98 -1.86 -17.41
C LEU A 234 11.50 -1.65 -17.72
N VAL A 235 10.64 -2.60 -17.32
CA VAL A 235 9.19 -2.51 -17.44
C VAL A 235 8.57 -2.47 -16.05
N ILE A 236 7.73 -1.46 -15.79
CA ILE A 236 6.99 -1.30 -14.53
C ILE A 236 5.52 -1.59 -14.78
N GLY A 237 4.99 -2.62 -14.14
CA GLY A 237 3.56 -2.90 -14.08
C GLY A 237 2.90 -2.13 -12.95
N ALA A 238 2.05 -1.15 -13.29
CA ALA A 238 1.42 -0.25 -12.33
C ALA A 238 -0.09 -0.09 -12.58
N VAL A 239 -0.75 -1.15 -13.02
CA VAL A 239 -2.19 -1.17 -13.30
C VAL A 239 -2.95 -1.66 -12.09
N LEU A 240 -3.83 -0.82 -11.56
CA LEU A 240 -4.72 -1.14 -10.45
C LEU A 240 -6.17 -1.02 -10.94
N ILE A 241 -6.97 -2.06 -10.70
CA ILE A 241 -8.42 -2.02 -10.88
C ILE A 241 -9.06 -2.18 -9.50
N ALA A 242 -9.79 -1.17 -9.06
CA ALA A 242 -10.43 -1.21 -7.75
C ALA A 242 -11.40 -2.40 -7.66
N GLY A 243 -11.18 -3.27 -6.66
CA GLY A 243 -12.03 -4.44 -6.38
C GLY A 243 -11.91 -5.59 -7.38
N ALA A 244 -10.92 -5.59 -8.29
CA ALA A 244 -10.74 -6.66 -9.27
C ALA A 244 -9.27 -7.06 -9.45
N ALA A 245 -9.03 -8.24 -10.00
CA ALA A 245 -7.70 -8.68 -10.39
C ALA A 245 -7.11 -7.81 -11.50
N ALA A 246 -5.80 -7.61 -11.49
CA ALA A 246 -5.11 -6.90 -12.55
C ALA A 246 -5.19 -7.70 -13.88
N PRO A 247 -5.45 -7.04 -15.02
CA PRO A 247 -5.44 -7.73 -16.32
C PRO A 247 -4.02 -8.13 -16.70
N LYS A 248 -3.86 -9.31 -17.31
CA LYS A 248 -2.57 -9.77 -17.85
C LYS A 248 -2.28 -9.04 -19.17
N LEU A 249 -1.45 -8.00 -19.11
CA LEU A 249 -1.12 -7.13 -20.24
C LEU A 249 0.15 -7.55 -20.97
N VAL A 250 1.13 -8.08 -20.24
CA VAL A 250 2.37 -8.60 -20.79
C VAL A 250 2.33 -10.13 -20.79
N THR A 251 2.44 -10.73 -21.96
CA THR A 251 2.36 -12.18 -22.14
C THR A 251 3.72 -12.84 -21.99
N SER A 252 3.74 -14.15 -21.84
CA SER A 252 4.97 -14.95 -21.82
C SER A 252 5.77 -14.83 -23.14
N ASP A 253 5.09 -14.60 -24.28
CA ASP A 253 5.77 -14.40 -25.55
C ASP A 253 6.49 -13.05 -25.61
N HIS A 254 5.93 -12.00 -24.99
CA HIS A 254 6.65 -10.74 -24.83
C HIS A 254 7.93 -10.93 -24.01
N VAL A 255 7.84 -11.67 -22.89
CA VAL A 255 9.01 -11.93 -22.02
C VAL A 255 10.13 -12.65 -22.79
N LYS A 256 9.77 -13.68 -23.58
CA LYS A 256 10.74 -14.38 -24.44
C LYS A 256 11.39 -13.49 -25.52
N ALA A 257 10.67 -12.47 -25.98
CA ALA A 257 11.16 -11.53 -26.98
C ALA A 257 11.97 -10.36 -26.39
N MET A 258 11.90 -10.15 -25.07
CA MET A 258 12.69 -9.12 -24.39
C MET A 258 14.19 -9.40 -24.48
N ARG A 259 14.97 -8.35 -24.30
CA ARG A 259 16.43 -8.47 -24.29
C ARG A 259 16.90 -9.23 -23.05
N PRO A 260 17.83 -10.20 -23.16
CA PRO A 260 18.38 -10.90 -22.00
C PRO A 260 18.90 -9.96 -20.93
N GLY A 261 18.51 -10.20 -19.68
CA GLY A 261 18.83 -9.37 -18.52
C GLY A 261 18.01 -8.09 -18.42
N ALA A 262 16.96 -7.89 -19.22
CA ALA A 262 15.95 -6.88 -18.97
C ALA A 262 15.23 -7.16 -17.65
N VAL A 263 14.61 -6.14 -17.07
CA VAL A 263 13.99 -6.23 -15.74
C VAL A 263 12.51 -5.87 -15.81
N MET A 264 11.69 -6.63 -15.11
CA MET A 264 10.25 -6.37 -14.93
C MET A 264 9.94 -6.23 -13.45
N VAL A 265 9.29 -5.13 -13.07
CA VAL A 265 8.81 -4.89 -11.71
C VAL A 265 7.29 -4.81 -11.72
N ASP A 266 6.63 -5.72 -11.03
CA ASP A 266 5.17 -5.76 -10.99
C ASP A 266 4.65 -5.21 -9.66
N ILE A 267 4.26 -3.92 -9.63
CA ILE A 267 3.64 -3.29 -8.46
C ILE A 267 2.23 -3.84 -8.23
N SER A 268 1.58 -4.34 -9.28
CA SER A 268 0.21 -4.88 -9.25
C SER A 268 0.14 -6.28 -8.66
N ILE A 269 1.26 -6.82 -8.17
CA ILE A 269 1.36 -8.22 -7.70
C ILE A 269 0.36 -8.57 -6.60
N ASP A 270 0.02 -7.64 -5.72
CA ASP A 270 -0.98 -7.82 -4.66
C ASP A 270 -2.40 -8.10 -5.22
N GLN A 271 -2.64 -7.76 -6.49
CA GLN A 271 -3.87 -8.06 -7.25
C GLN A 271 -3.64 -9.11 -8.33
N GLY A 272 -2.69 -10.01 -8.13
CA GLY A 272 -2.34 -11.08 -9.04
C GLY A 272 -1.33 -10.72 -10.13
N GLY A 273 -0.91 -9.45 -10.21
CA GLY A 273 0.07 -8.96 -11.17
C GLY A 273 -0.49 -8.74 -12.59
N CYS A 274 0.11 -7.84 -13.34
CA CYS A 274 -0.28 -7.52 -14.71
C CYS A 274 0.58 -8.20 -15.81
N PHE A 275 1.53 -9.05 -15.41
CA PHE A 275 2.30 -9.91 -16.33
C PHE A 275 1.86 -11.36 -16.17
N GLU A 276 1.80 -12.13 -17.26
CA GLU A 276 1.47 -13.56 -17.21
C GLU A 276 2.49 -14.36 -16.37
N THR A 277 3.75 -13.94 -16.42
CA THR A 277 4.88 -14.58 -15.74
C THR A 277 5.04 -14.12 -14.28
N SER A 278 4.21 -13.17 -13.80
CA SER A 278 4.31 -12.68 -12.43
C SER A 278 3.96 -13.75 -11.40
N LYS A 279 4.84 -13.91 -10.42
CA LYS A 279 4.66 -14.76 -9.24
C LYS A 279 5.03 -13.97 -7.99
N PRO A 280 4.21 -14.00 -6.92
CA PRO A 280 4.53 -13.31 -5.69
C PRO A 280 5.88 -13.72 -5.12
N THR A 281 6.69 -12.73 -4.73
CA THR A 281 7.96 -12.90 -4.04
C THR A 281 7.97 -12.19 -2.70
N THR A 282 9.03 -12.37 -1.93
CA THR A 282 9.19 -11.77 -0.60
C THR A 282 10.40 -10.84 -0.56
N HIS A 283 10.52 -10.03 0.48
CA HIS A 283 11.71 -9.19 0.68
C HIS A 283 13.01 -10.00 0.91
N ALA A 284 12.90 -11.27 1.35
CA ALA A 284 14.06 -12.15 1.54
C ALA A 284 14.59 -12.70 0.20
N GLU A 285 13.69 -13.03 -0.71
CA GLU A 285 13.99 -13.53 -2.07
C GLU A 285 13.19 -12.71 -3.07
N PRO A 286 13.65 -11.48 -3.41
CA PRO A 286 12.83 -10.50 -4.11
C PRO A 286 12.69 -10.74 -5.62
N THR A 287 13.61 -11.50 -6.23
CA THR A 287 13.69 -11.69 -7.68
C THR A 287 13.71 -13.14 -8.09
N TYR A 288 13.25 -13.40 -9.29
CA TYR A 288 13.44 -14.66 -10.02
C TYR A 288 13.61 -14.36 -11.51
N GLU A 289 14.02 -15.35 -12.28
CA GLU A 289 14.26 -15.21 -13.72
C GLU A 289 13.29 -16.08 -14.53
N VAL A 290 12.77 -15.54 -15.62
CA VAL A 290 12.00 -16.25 -16.64
C VAL A 290 12.52 -15.83 -18.01
N ASP A 291 12.92 -16.78 -18.83
CA ASP A 291 13.43 -16.53 -20.18
C ASP A 291 14.53 -15.44 -20.21
N GLU A 292 15.49 -15.52 -19.30
CA GLU A 292 16.60 -14.56 -19.12
C GLU A 292 16.16 -13.13 -18.74
N VAL A 293 14.90 -12.92 -18.30
CA VAL A 293 14.35 -11.64 -17.82
C VAL A 293 14.16 -11.69 -16.31
N VAL A 294 14.72 -10.72 -15.60
CA VAL A 294 14.63 -10.63 -14.13
C VAL A 294 13.27 -10.07 -13.73
N HIS A 295 12.57 -10.77 -12.87
CA HIS A 295 11.27 -10.35 -12.31
C HIS A 295 11.43 -9.97 -10.85
N TYR A 296 10.91 -8.78 -10.48
CA TYR A 296 10.76 -8.33 -9.11
C TYR A 296 9.26 -8.17 -8.83
N CYS A 297 8.70 -9.08 -8.02
CA CYS A 297 7.27 -9.18 -7.76
C CYS A 297 6.98 -9.26 -6.25
N VAL A 298 7.69 -8.46 -5.46
CA VAL A 298 7.57 -8.46 -4.00
C VAL A 298 6.20 -7.93 -3.58
N THR A 299 5.44 -8.76 -2.86
CA THR A 299 4.22 -8.30 -2.20
C THR A 299 4.57 -7.32 -1.08
N ASN A 300 3.71 -6.32 -0.85
CA ASN A 300 3.95 -5.31 0.17
C ASN A 300 5.27 -4.53 -0.04
N MET A 301 5.56 -4.11 -1.27
CA MET A 301 6.76 -3.31 -1.59
C MET A 301 7.05 -2.18 -0.60
N PRO A 302 6.06 -1.39 -0.11
CA PRO A 302 6.31 -0.32 0.86
C PRO A 302 6.93 -0.79 2.18
N GLY A 303 6.78 -2.06 2.54
CA GLY A 303 7.42 -2.65 3.73
C GLY A 303 8.94 -2.68 3.69
N ALA A 304 9.55 -2.65 2.49
CA ALA A 304 11.01 -2.58 2.33
C ALA A 304 11.63 -1.26 2.82
N VAL A 305 10.85 -0.20 2.87
CA VAL A 305 11.28 1.14 3.32
C VAL A 305 10.40 1.64 4.46
N PRO A 306 10.40 0.93 5.61
CA PRO A 306 9.40 1.09 6.66
C PRO A 306 9.38 2.49 7.25
N ARG A 307 10.54 3.16 7.37
CA ARG A 307 10.61 4.53 7.89
C ARG A 307 9.83 5.51 6.99
N THR A 308 10.12 5.54 5.69
CA THR A 308 9.41 6.40 4.74
C THR A 308 7.92 6.08 4.71
N SER A 309 7.59 4.79 4.62
CA SER A 309 6.21 4.31 4.54
C SER A 309 5.39 4.65 5.77
N THR A 310 5.97 4.52 6.98
CA THR A 310 5.30 4.88 8.22
C THR A 310 4.98 6.38 8.26
N PHE A 311 5.95 7.24 7.97
CA PHE A 311 5.69 8.68 7.98
C PHE A 311 4.64 9.08 6.93
N ALA A 312 4.73 8.54 5.72
CA ALA A 312 3.76 8.81 4.67
C ALA A 312 2.34 8.37 5.08
N LEU A 313 2.22 7.16 5.65
CA LEU A 313 0.94 6.62 6.08
C LEU A 313 0.37 7.42 7.27
N THR A 314 1.17 7.65 8.32
CA THR A 314 0.69 8.34 9.53
C THR A 314 0.30 9.79 9.26
N ASN A 315 0.96 10.48 8.33
CA ASN A 315 0.53 11.81 7.89
C ASN A 315 -0.86 11.78 7.26
N ALA A 316 -1.20 10.73 6.51
CA ALA A 316 -2.50 10.57 5.88
C ALA A 316 -3.58 10.10 6.88
N THR A 317 -3.22 9.21 7.80
CA THR A 317 -4.19 8.62 8.76
C THR A 317 -4.48 9.53 9.96
N LEU A 318 -3.54 10.38 10.37
CA LEU A 318 -3.66 11.22 11.57
C LEU A 318 -4.96 12.05 11.64
N PRO A 319 -5.44 12.73 10.58
CA PRO A 319 -6.70 13.47 10.64
C PRO A 319 -7.90 12.56 10.97
N PHE A 320 -7.93 11.36 10.42
CA PHE A 320 -8.99 10.38 10.68
C PHE A 320 -8.89 9.80 12.09
N VAL A 321 -7.68 9.48 12.55
CA VAL A 321 -7.43 9.04 13.93
C VAL A 321 -7.90 10.09 14.93
N LYS A 322 -7.58 11.37 14.70
CA LYS A 322 -8.08 12.49 15.54
C LYS A 322 -9.58 12.58 15.49
N SER A 323 -10.21 12.41 14.34
CA SER A 323 -11.67 12.41 14.21
C SER A 323 -12.31 11.28 15.01
N LEU A 324 -11.79 10.06 14.89
CA LEU A 324 -12.25 8.89 15.65
C LEU A 324 -12.05 9.06 17.16
N ALA A 325 -10.89 9.55 17.57
CA ALA A 325 -10.55 9.74 18.98
C ALA A 325 -11.38 10.87 19.64
N ASN A 326 -11.55 11.99 18.96
CA ASN A 326 -12.26 13.18 19.49
C ASN A 326 -13.77 13.00 19.54
N ASN A 327 -14.36 12.34 18.55
CA ASN A 327 -15.83 12.28 18.41
C ASN A 327 -16.41 10.90 18.77
N GLY A 328 -15.59 9.87 18.88
CA GLY A 328 -16.02 8.47 18.83
C GLY A 328 -16.39 8.05 17.40
N TRP A 329 -16.35 6.75 17.13
CA TRP A 329 -16.47 6.23 15.76
C TRP A 329 -17.83 6.53 15.10
N ILE A 330 -18.95 6.43 15.84
CA ILE A 330 -20.30 6.69 15.31
C ILE A 330 -20.40 8.12 14.77
N GLU A 331 -20.04 9.10 15.58
CA GLU A 331 -20.14 10.52 15.20
C GLU A 331 -19.11 10.89 14.14
N ALA A 332 -17.92 10.30 14.18
CA ALA A 332 -16.91 10.49 13.14
C ALA A 332 -17.42 10.02 11.77
N LEU A 333 -18.08 8.84 11.71
CA LEU A 333 -18.63 8.31 10.47
C LEU A 333 -19.88 9.09 10.01
N ARG A 334 -20.69 9.64 10.93
CA ARG A 334 -21.81 10.52 10.57
C ARG A 334 -21.36 11.81 9.90
N ARG A 335 -20.26 12.39 10.38
CA ARG A 335 -19.71 13.66 9.87
C ARG A 335 -18.95 13.51 8.57
N ASP A 336 -18.38 12.34 8.34
CA ASP A 336 -17.52 12.06 7.17
C ASP A 336 -18.01 10.81 6.44
N THR A 337 -18.74 11.06 5.33
CA THR A 337 -19.21 9.98 4.45
C THR A 337 -18.08 9.17 3.84
N HIS A 338 -16.92 9.77 3.66
CA HIS A 338 -15.76 9.08 3.10
C HIS A 338 -15.12 8.15 4.12
N LEU A 339 -14.97 8.59 5.36
CA LEU A 339 -14.55 7.72 6.46
C LEU A 339 -15.58 6.61 6.72
N LYS A 340 -16.89 6.90 6.58
CA LYS A 340 -17.97 5.91 6.70
C LYS A 340 -17.79 4.73 5.74
N ASN A 341 -17.30 4.97 4.53
CA ASN A 341 -17.00 3.92 3.57
C ASN A 341 -15.88 2.97 4.06
N GLY A 342 -15.13 3.38 5.07
CA GLY A 342 -14.13 2.57 5.76
C GLY A 342 -14.71 1.47 6.64
N LEU A 343 -15.98 1.55 7.06
CA LEU A 343 -16.57 0.56 7.95
C LEU A 343 -16.68 -0.81 7.24
N ASN A 344 -15.95 -1.80 7.72
CA ASN A 344 -15.92 -3.14 7.14
C ASN A 344 -16.54 -4.20 8.04
N VAL A 345 -16.38 -4.10 9.36
CA VAL A 345 -16.94 -5.04 10.34
C VAL A 345 -17.48 -4.26 11.53
N HIS A 346 -18.65 -4.64 12.03
CA HIS A 346 -19.21 -4.12 13.28
C HIS A 346 -20.15 -5.14 13.91
N ASP A 347 -19.93 -5.41 15.20
CA ASP A 347 -20.80 -6.21 16.07
C ASP A 347 -21.32 -7.49 15.38
N GLY A 348 -20.39 -8.31 14.92
CA GLY A 348 -20.69 -9.61 14.30
C GLY A 348 -21.19 -9.55 12.84
N SER A 349 -21.13 -8.37 12.18
CA SER A 349 -21.64 -8.19 10.81
C SER A 349 -20.58 -7.66 9.87
N ILE A 350 -20.63 -8.04 8.59
CA ILE A 350 -19.84 -7.43 7.51
C ILE A 350 -20.59 -6.21 6.97
N ASN A 351 -19.89 -5.06 6.93
CA ASN A 351 -20.46 -3.77 6.56
C ASN A 351 -19.91 -3.20 5.24
N PHE A 352 -19.04 -3.94 4.56
CA PHE A 352 -18.56 -3.59 3.23
C PHE A 352 -19.08 -4.60 2.19
N LYS A 353 -19.92 -4.11 1.26
CA LYS A 353 -20.72 -4.96 0.37
C LYS A 353 -19.89 -5.94 -0.44
N ALA A 354 -18.78 -5.49 -1.03
CA ALA A 354 -17.94 -6.36 -1.86
C ALA A 354 -17.31 -7.51 -1.06
N VAL A 355 -16.94 -7.29 0.20
CA VAL A 355 -16.43 -8.33 1.11
C VAL A 355 -17.54 -9.33 1.45
N ALA A 356 -18.75 -8.84 1.77
CA ALA A 356 -19.89 -9.70 2.09
C ALA A 356 -20.25 -10.60 0.90
N GLU A 357 -20.30 -10.05 -0.32
CA GLU A 357 -20.58 -10.81 -1.54
C GLU A 357 -19.50 -11.87 -1.84
N GLU A 358 -18.21 -11.50 -1.72
CA GLU A 358 -17.09 -12.41 -1.99
C GLU A 358 -17.01 -13.56 -0.99
N LEU A 359 -17.24 -13.27 0.30
CA LEU A 359 -17.10 -14.27 1.36
C LEU A 359 -18.43 -14.97 1.75
N GLY A 360 -19.55 -14.57 1.16
CA GLY A 360 -20.86 -15.18 1.40
C GLY A 360 -21.48 -14.80 2.74
N TYR A 361 -21.19 -13.62 3.29
CA TYR A 361 -21.82 -13.08 4.49
C TYR A 361 -23.04 -12.23 4.16
N ASP A 362 -23.96 -12.13 5.13
CA ASP A 362 -25.02 -11.14 5.07
C ASP A 362 -24.43 -9.71 5.18
N TYR A 363 -24.83 -8.84 4.26
CA TYR A 363 -24.42 -7.45 4.24
C TYR A 363 -25.34 -6.57 5.12
N LYS A 364 -24.75 -5.81 6.03
CA LYS A 364 -25.44 -4.76 6.78
C LYS A 364 -24.80 -3.41 6.46
N SER A 365 -25.58 -2.45 5.97
CA SER A 365 -25.01 -1.18 5.54
C SER A 365 -24.45 -0.36 6.71
N ALA A 366 -23.43 0.47 6.44
CA ALA A 366 -22.91 1.39 7.44
C ALA A 366 -23.98 2.38 7.94
N ASP A 367 -24.92 2.77 7.06
CA ASP A 367 -26.02 3.67 7.43
C ASP A 367 -26.98 3.01 8.43
N ASP A 368 -27.29 1.73 8.28
CA ASP A 368 -28.12 0.98 9.25
C ASP A 368 -27.42 0.90 10.61
N VAL A 369 -26.09 0.67 10.60
CA VAL A 369 -25.29 0.56 11.83
C VAL A 369 -25.23 1.88 12.60
N ILE A 370 -24.98 3.00 11.94
CA ILE A 370 -24.84 4.30 12.62
C ILE A 370 -26.18 4.95 12.98
N SER A 371 -27.30 4.41 12.47
CA SER A 371 -28.67 4.91 12.77
C SER A 371 -29.32 4.15 13.93
N SER A 372 -28.79 2.96 14.26
CA SER A 372 -29.24 2.15 15.39
C SER A 372 -28.62 2.62 16.70
#